data_12778abc3c7e96ae3ff94978db87ac98
#
_entry.id   12778abc3c7e96ae3ff94978db87ac98
#
_cell.length_a   1.000
_cell.length_b   1.000
_cell.length_c   1.000
_cell.angle_alpha   90.00
_cell.angle_beta   90.00
_cell.angle_gamma   90.00
#
_symmetry.space_group_name_H-M   'P 1'
#
loop_
_entity.id
_entity.type
_entity.pdbx_description
1 polymer ?
#
loop_
_entity_poly.entity_id
_entity_poly.type
_entity_poly.pdbx_seq_one_letter_code
_entity_poly.pdbx_strand_id
1 'polypeptide(L)'
;YTTYKITYECKQSNILDKKTKNKISAFAIYKSKSKWDGSNWESPTNSTDDLVYKDEMIVDYVQDFILIPIDDKGKIINPAPTTLANSNKIKVIDILLSVRSQNIFYKNNKSKTIYSLGKNANKKFNDKFLREQIVVSAHTRNMGL
;
A
#
# COMPACT_ATOMS: atom_id res chain seq x y z
N TYR A 1 -25.61 -12.69 2.90
CA TYR A 1 -24.59 -11.68 3.20
C TYR A 1 -23.89 -11.25 1.90
N THR A 2 -23.75 -9.93 1.70
CA THR A 2 -22.98 -9.40 0.57
C THR A 2 -21.48 -9.47 0.89
N THR A 3 -20.69 -10.11 0.04
CA THR A 3 -19.24 -10.26 0.23
C THR A 3 -18.49 -9.28 -0.65
N TYR A 4 -17.56 -8.56 -0.06
CA TYR A 4 -16.68 -7.61 -0.75
C TYR A 4 -15.21 -8.00 -0.61
N LYS A 5 -14.44 -7.75 -1.66
CA LYS A 5 -12.97 -7.80 -1.65
C LYS A 5 -12.44 -6.39 -1.75
N ILE A 6 -11.58 -6.01 -0.80
CA ILE A 6 -10.85 -4.75 -0.83
C ILE A 6 -9.39 -5.05 -1.19
N THR A 7 -8.88 -4.35 -2.19
CA THR A 7 -7.49 -4.50 -2.66
C THR A 7 -6.77 -3.16 -2.50
N TYR A 8 -5.57 -3.21 -1.94
CA TYR A 8 -4.64 -2.07 -1.89
C TYR A 8 -3.45 -2.36 -2.79
N GLU A 9 -3.11 -1.44 -3.68
CA GLU A 9 -2.04 -1.58 -4.64
C GLU A 9 -1.16 -0.33 -4.66
N CYS A 10 0.15 -0.53 -4.56
CA CYS A 10 1.13 0.54 -4.71
C CYS A 10 1.66 0.53 -6.14
N LYS A 11 1.33 1.55 -6.92
CA LYS A 11 1.72 1.68 -8.33
C LYS A 11 2.03 3.13 -8.71
N GLN A 12 2.55 3.34 -9.92
CA GLN A 12 2.87 4.67 -10.43
C GLN A 12 1.69 5.64 -10.24
N SER A 13 1.98 6.80 -9.68
CA SER A 13 0.98 7.85 -9.47
C SER A 13 0.37 8.32 -10.80
N ASN A 14 -0.92 8.59 -10.79
CA ASN A 14 -1.64 9.21 -11.91
C ASN A 14 -1.62 10.74 -11.85
N ILE A 15 -1.04 11.34 -10.82
CA ILE A 15 -0.92 12.80 -10.72
C ILE A 15 -0.02 13.32 -11.84
N LEU A 16 -0.47 14.40 -12.47
CA LEU A 16 0.29 15.11 -13.46
C LEU A 16 0.98 16.32 -12.86
N ASP A 17 2.23 16.52 -13.20
CA ASP A 17 2.95 17.76 -12.90
C ASP A 17 2.24 18.95 -13.56
N LYS A 18 2.01 20.02 -12.82
CA LYS A 18 1.24 21.16 -13.32
C LYS A 18 1.91 21.89 -14.50
N LYS A 19 3.24 21.89 -14.55
CA LYS A 19 4.03 22.58 -15.56
C LYS A 19 4.27 21.68 -16.78
N THR A 20 4.78 20.47 -16.56
CA THR A 20 5.20 19.57 -17.64
C THR A 20 4.07 18.71 -18.19
N LYS A 21 2.93 18.61 -17.49
CA LYS A 21 1.80 17.71 -17.80
C LYS A 21 2.17 16.22 -17.84
N ASN A 22 3.39 15.87 -17.45
CA ASN A 22 3.84 14.48 -17.32
C ASN A 22 3.44 13.90 -15.95
N LYS A 23 3.32 12.59 -15.87
CA LYS A 23 3.13 11.91 -14.56
C LYS A 23 4.32 12.23 -13.65
N ILE A 24 4.03 12.53 -12.40
CA ILE A 24 5.07 12.74 -11.39
C ILE A 24 5.87 11.45 -11.17
N SER A 25 7.16 11.59 -10.88
CA SER A 25 8.02 10.45 -10.51
C SER A 25 7.78 10.06 -9.05
N ALA A 26 6.62 9.49 -8.77
CA ALA A 26 6.25 8.97 -7.45
C ALA A 26 5.26 7.82 -7.61
N PHE A 27 5.13 7.00 -6.56
CA PHE A 27 4.09 6.00 -6.46
C PHE A 27 2.90 6.56 -5.67
N ALA A 28 1.78 5.87 -5.75
CA ALA A 28 0.60 6.12 -4.94
C ALA A 28 -0.02 4.79 -4.51
N ILE A 29 -0.72 4.80 -3.38
CA ILE A 29 -1.53 3.66 -2.94
C ILE A 29 -2.94 3.89 -3.45
N TYR A 30 -3.42 2.90 -4.18
CA TYR A 30 -4.78 2.84 -4.72
C TYR A 30 -5.57 1.78 -3.98
N LYS A 31 -6.83 2.06 -3.76
CA LYS A 31 -7.81 1.15 -3.18
C LYS A 31 -8.84 0.78 -4.24
N SER A 32 -9.20 -0.49 -4.28
CA SER A 32 -10.30 -0.99 -5.12
C SER A 32 -11.24 -1.84 -4.26
N LYS A 33 -12.53 -1.81 -4.58
CA LYS A 33 -13.55 -2.62 -3.93
C LYS A 33 -14.37 -3.34 -4.98
N SER A 34 -14.43 -4.66 -4.87
CA SER A 34 -15.21 -5.55 -5.75
C SER A 34 -16.24 -6.31 -4.93
N LYS A 35 -17.39 -6.59 -5.52
CA LYS A 35 -18.47 -7.38 -4.92
C LYS A 35 -18.43 -8.79 -5.49
N TRP A 36 -18.80 -9.79 -4.68
CA TRP A 36 -18.99 -11.17 -5.13
C TRP A 36 -20.43 -11.35 -5.63
N ASP A 37 -20.60 -11.77 -6.88
CA ASP A 37 -21.93 -12.03 -7.49
C ASP A 37 -22.43 -13.46 -7.31
N GLY A 38 -21.65 -14.32 -6.64
CA GLY A 38 -21.90 -15.76 -6.49
C GLY A 38 -20.97 -16.63 -7.34
N SER A 39 -20.35 -16.06 -8.38
CA SER A 39 -19.46 -16.76 -9.29
C SER A 39 -18.15 -15.99 -9.55
N ASN A 40 -18.22 -14.67 -9.63
CA ASN A 40 -17.09 -13.82 -9.98
C ASN A 40 -17.02 -12.56 -9.10
N TRP A 41 -15.84 -11.93 -9.07
CA TRP A 41 -15.66 -10.61 -8.49
C TRP A 41 -16.05 -9.54 -9.53
N GLU A 42 -17.12 -8.82 -9.27
CA GLU A 42 -17.56 -7.71 -10.11
C GLU A 42 -16.55 -6.56 -10.11
N SER A 43 -16.32 -5.97 -11.27
CA SER A 43 -15.58 -4.71 -11.44
C SER A 43 -16.57 -3.53 -11.55
N PRO A 44 -16.14 -2.27 -11.40
CA PRO A 44 -16.99 -1.10 -11.57
C PRO A 44 -17.67 -0.98 -12.94
N THR A 45 -17.09 -1.62 -13.97
CA THR A 45 -17.67 -1.63 -15.33
C THR A 45 -18.84 -2.61 -15.46
N ASN A 46 -18.95 -3.60 -14.57
CA ASN A 46 -19.91 -4.69 -14.66
C ASN A 46 -20.88 -4.71 -13.48
N SER A 47 -20.67 -3.86 -12.47
CA SER A 47 -21.51 -3.81 -11.27
C SER A 47 -22.49 -2.66 -11.34
N THR A 48 -23.71 -2.89 -10.87
CA THR A 48 -24.69 -1.86 -10.57
C THR A 48 -24.64 -1.38 -9.13
N ASP A 49 -23.69 -1.90 -8.34
CA ASP A 49 -23.50 -1.54 -6.93
C ASP A 49 -22.56 -0.35 -6.83
N ASP A 50 -23.09 0.79 -6.39
CA ASP A 50 -22.34 2.06 -6.20
C ASP A 50 -21.17 1.96 -5.21
N LEU A 51 -21.12 0.86 -4.42
CA LEU A 51 -20.02 0.59 -3.49
C LEU A 51 -18.82 -0.07 -4.17
N VAL A 52 -18.93 -0.49 -5.42
CA VAL A 52 -17.83 -1.06 -6.22
C VAL A 52 -17.08 0.05 -6.93
N TYR A 53 -15.77 0.11 -6.71
CA TYR A 53 -14.90 1.10 -7.34
C TYR A 53 -13.51 0.53 -7.62
N LYS A 54 -12.79 1.17 -8.54
CA LYS A 54 -11.44 0.77 -8.93
C LYS A 54 -10.49 1.95 -8.88
N ASP A 55 -9.29 1.70 -8.34
CA ASP A 55 -8.17 2.63 -8.39
C ASP A 55 -8.46 4.01 -7.76
N GLU A 56 -9.21 4.03 -6.66
CA GLU A 56 -9.34 5.22 -5.82
C GLU A 56 -8.01 5.50 -5.13
N MET A 57 -7.37 6.62 -5.43
CA MET A 57 -6.10 6.99 -4.83
C MET A 57 -6.31 7.46 -3.39
N ILE A 58 -5.66 6.80 -2.44
CA ILE A 58 -5.78 7.10 -1.00
C ILE A 58 -4.54 7.75 -0.41
N VAL A 59 -3.36 7.47 -0.95
CA VAL A 59 -2.09 8.10 -0.55
C VAL A 59 -1.26 8.37 -1.79
N ASP A 60 -0.76 9.57 -1.93
CA ASP A 60 0.16 9.98 -3.00
C ASP A 60 1.59 10.19 -2.49
N TYR A 61 2.52 10.48 -3.42
CA TYR A 61 3.94 10.71 -3.13
C TYR A 61 4.61 9.62 -2.30
N VAL A 62 4.18 8.38 -2.48
CA VAL A 62 4.73 7.20 -1.80
C VAL A 62 6.13 6.91 -2.34
N GLN A 63 7.06 6.65 -1.44
CA GLN A 63 8.44 6.24 -1.75
C GLN A 63 8.68 4.76 -1.48
N ASP A 64 7.98 4.23 -0.48
CA ASP A 64 8.04 2.82 -0.11
C ASP A 64 6.76 2.39 0.59
N PHE A 65 6.32 1.16 0.29
CA PHE A 65 5.15 0.54 0.91
C PHE A 65 5.42 -0.96 1.07
N ILE A 66 5.51 -1.41 2.29
CA ILE A 66 5.85 -2.79 2.63
C ILE A 66 4.79 -3.32 3.59
N LEU A 67 4.31 -4.53 3.32
CA LEU A 67 3.42 -5.29 4.19
C LEU A 67 4.19 -6.51 4.70
N ILE A 68 4.27 -6.66 6.01
CA ILE A 68 4.98 -7.75 6.67
C ILE A 68 3.98 -8.58 7.45
N PRO A 69 3.63 -9.78 6.96
CA PRO A 69 2.76 -10.69 7.70
C PRO A 69 3.51 -11.35 8.85
N ILE A 70 2.87 -11.39 10.01
CA ILE A 70 3.41 -11.93 11.26
C ILE A 70 2.43 -12.97 11.81
N ASP A 71 2.97 -14.09 12.31
CA ASP A 71 2.21 -15.17 12.90
C ASP A 71 1.82 -14.92 14.36
N ASP A 72 1.17 -15.88 14.99
CA ASP A 72 0.75 -15.87 16.41
C ASP A 72 1.92 -15.89 17.39
N LYS A 73 3.12 -16.26 16.95
CA LYS A 73 4.36 -16.29 17.73
C LYS A 73 5.22 -15.05 17.55
N GLY A 74 4.74 -14.06 16.79
CA GLY A 74 5.48 -12.85 16.47
C GLY A 74 6.57 -13.04 15.40
N LYS A 75 6.54 -14.14 14.63
CA LYS A 75 7.53 -14.40 13.60
C LYS A 75 7.03 -13.89 12.24
N ILE A 76 7.93 -13.31 11.48
CA ILE A 76 7.66 -12.90 10.09
C ILE A 76 7.41 -14.14 9.24
N ILE A 77 6.29 -14.15 8.51
CA ILE A 77 5.95 -15.18 7.54
C ILE A 77 6.58 -14.81 6.20
N ASN A 78 7.56 -15.61 5.77
CA ASN A 78 8.27 -15.37 4.52
C ASN A 78 8.56 -16.70 3.80
N PRO A 79 8.09 -16.90 2.55
CA PRO A 79 7.34 -15.92 1.74
C PRO A 79 5.93 -15.63 2.29
N ALA A 80 5.38 -14.46 1.89
CA ALA A 80 4.00 -14.12 2.25
C ALA A 80 3.04 -15.17 1.67
N PRO A 81 1.98 -15.56 2.42
CA PRO A 81 1.03 -16.54 1.95
C PRO A 81 0.29 -16.08 0.69
N THR A 82 0.16 -16.97 -0.27
CA THR A 82 -0.58 -16.72 -1.52
C THR A 82 -1.92 -17.45 -1.60
N THR A 83 -2.20 -18.32 -0.63
CA THR A 83 -3.45 -19.08 -0.55
C THR A 83 -4.24 -18.72 0.70
N LEU A 84 -5.57 -18.82 0.63
CA LEU A 84 -6.46 -18.56 1.75
C LEU A 84 -6.13 -19.44 2.96
N ALA A 85 -5.86 -20.74 2.75
CA ALA A 85 -5.52 -21.68 3.81
C ALA A 85 -4.28 -21.28 4.63
N ASN A 86 -3.30 -20.66 3.98
CA ASN A 86 -2.09 -20.18 4.65
C ASN A 86 -2.24 -18.76 5.21
N SER A 87 -3.19 -17.98 4.69
CA SER A 87 -3.48 -16.63 5.19
C SER A 87 -4.01 -16.63 6.62
N ASN A 88 -4.64 -17.73 7.07
CA ASN A 88 -5.13 -17.89 8.45
C ASN A 88 -4.03 -17.85 9.51
N LYS A 89 -2.77 -18.06 9.10
CA LYS A 89 -1.60 -17.97 9.98
C LYS A 89 -1.22 -16.52 10.30
N ILE A 90 -1.67 -15.56 9.50
CA ILE A 90 -1.38 -14.15 9.70
C ILE A 90 -2.24 -13.64 10.87
N LYS A 91 -1.60 -13.14 11.92
CA LYS A 91 -2.28 -12.53 13.07
C LYS A 91 -2.08 -11.03 13.13
N VAL A 92 -0.94 -10.56 12.62
CA VAL A 92 -0.60 -9.15 12.54
C VAL A 92 -0.02 -8.86 11.15
N ILE A 93 -0.30 -7.69 10.62
CA ILE A 93 0.37 -7.15 9.44
C ILE A 93 1.04 -5.85 9.86
N ASP A 94 2.37 -5.81 9.83
CA ASP A 94 3.10 -4.56 9.96
C ASP A 94 3.13 -3.86 8.59
N ILE A 95 2.70 -2.61 8.59
CA ILE A 95 2.59 -1.75 7.42
C ILE A 95 3.67 -0.69 7.55
N LEU A 96 4.65 -0.71 6.66
CA LEU A 96 5.65 0.33 6.54
C LEU A 96 5.30 1.22 5.36
N LEU A 97 5.04 2.48 5.63
CA LEU A 97 4.73 3.49 4.63
C LEU A 97 5.76 4.62 4.71
N SER A 98 6.39 4.92 3.59
CA SER A 98 7.28 6.07 3.46
C SER A 98 6.73 7.02 2.40
N VAL A 99 6.61 8.29 2.74
CA VAL A 99 6.09 9.33 1.85
C VAL A 99 7.08 10.49 1.76
N ARG A 100 6.96 11.28 0.69
CA ARG A 100 7.72 12.53 0.54
C ARG A 100 6.79 13.72 0.34
N SER A 101 7.29 14.93 0.61
CA SER A 101 6.57 16.15 0.27
C SER A 101 6.35 16.28 -1.25
N GLN A 102 5.26 16.90 -1.63
CA GLN A 102 4.96 17.23 -3.02
C GLN A 102 5.98 18.19 -3.60
N ASN A 103 6.28 19.24 -2.86
CA ASN A 103 7.18 20.31 -3.29
C ASN A 103 8.53 20.20 -2.58
N ILE A 104 9.53 20.89 -3.12
CA ILE A 104 10.81 21.11 -2.47
C ILE A 104 10.57 21.77 -1.11
N PHE A 105 11.08 21.16 -0.05
CA PHE A 105 10.91 21.62 1.32
C PHE A 105 12.18 22.29 1.86
N TYR A 106 13.35 21.72 1.56
CA TYR A 106 14.63 22.24 2.04
C TYR A 106 15.30 23.17 1.02
N LYS A 107 15.98 24.22 1.51
CA LYS A 107 16.81 25.09 0.67
C LYS A 107 17.99 24.34 0.07
N ASN A 108 18.66 23.50 0.87
CA ASN A 108 19.81 22.69 0.49
C ASN A 108 19.44 21.19 0.56
N ASN A 109 20.21 20.35 -0.13
CA ASN A 109 20.02 18.89 -0.06
C ASN A 109 20.18 18.40 1.38
N LYS A 110 19.34 17.47 1.77
CA LYS A 110 19.39 16.76 3.06
C LYS A 110 19.46 15.27 2.80
N SER A 111 20.35 14.62 3.52
CA SER A 111 20.41 13.16 3.54
C SER A 111 19.32 12.60 4.44
N LYS A 112 18.56 11.65 3.92
CA LYS A 112 17.57 10.88 4.69
C LYS A 112 17.72 9.41 4.33
N THR A 113 17.79 8.55 5.33
CA THR A 113 17.70 7.10 5.15
C THR A 113 16.28 6.65 5.47
N ILE A 114 15.67 5.92 4.55
CA ILE A 114 14.43 5.18 4.76
C ILE A 114 14.81 3.76 5.11
N TYR A 115 14.41 3.33 6.28
CA TYR A 115 14.69 1.99 6.78
C TYR A 115 13.64 1.02 6.25
N SER A 116 14.12 -0.03 5.61
CA SER A 116 13.27 -1.15 5.20
C SER A 116 13.19 -2.18 6.31
N LEU A 117 12.00 -2.70 6.55
CA LEU A 117 11.80 -3.86 7.41
C LEU A 117 12.01 -5.16 6.60
N GLY A 118 12.64 -6.14 7.20
CA GLY A 118 12.89 -7.44 6.56
C GLY A 118 14.16 -7.44 5.71
N LYS A 119 14.09 -8.09 4.52
CA LYS A 119 15.27 -8.35 3.68
C LYS A 119 15.63 -7.22 2.70
N ASN A 120 14.83 -6.18 2.61
CA ASN A 120 15.09 -5.09 1.69
C ASN A 120 16.20 -4.18 2.22
N ALA A 121 17.04 -3.69 1.31
CA ALA A 121 18.08 -2.72 1.67
C ALA A 121 17.48 -1.35 2.00
N ASN A 122 18.08 -0.68 2.98
CA ASN A 122 17.71 0.70 3.29
C ASN A 122 17.93 1.61 2.07
N LYS A 123 17.01 2.53 1.84
CA LYS A 123 17.07 3.48 0.74
C LYS A 123 17.63 4.81 1.24
N LYS A 124 18.69 5.32 0.62
CA LYS A 124 19.29 6.62 0.93
C LYS A 124 18.89 7.64 -0.12
N PHE A 125 18.46 8.79 0.33
CA PHE A 125 18.13 9.95 -0.50
C PHE A 125 18.99 11.15 -0.09
N ASN A 126 19.40 11.95 -1.07
CA ASN A 126 20.12 13.20 -0.84
C ASN A 126 19.54 14.27 -1.75
N ASP A 127 18.47 14.89 -1.30
CA ASP A 127 17.72 15.87 -2.07
C ASP A 127 17.00 16.89 -1.15
N LYS A 128 16.08 17.65 -1.72
CA LYS A 128 15.41 18.76 -1.04
C LYS A 128 13.99 18.42 -0.56
N PHE A 129 13.55 17.17 -0.67
CA PHE A 129 12.21 16.75 -0.23
C PHE A 129 12.20 16.33 1.24
N LEU A 130 11.15 16.75 1.95
CA LEU A 130 10.86 16.18 3.27
C LEU A 130 10.33 14.75 3.07
N ARG A 131 10.80 13.82 3.89
CA ARG A 131 10.35 12.42 3.90
C ARG A 131 10.02 11.99 5.31
N GLU A 132 8.90 11.31 5.41
CA GLU A 132 8.47 10.69 6.66
C GLU A 132 8.20 9.21 6.46
N GLN A 133 8.41 8.46 7.53
CA GLN A 133 8.21 7.02 7.57
C GLN A 133 7.29 6.68 8.74
N ILE A 134 6.25 5.92 8.44
CA ILE A 134 5.23 5.51 9.39
C ILE A 134 5.23 3.98 9.44
N VAL A 135 5.19 3.43 10.64
CA VAL A 135 4.99 1.99 10.90
C VAL A 135 3.70 1.83 11.68
N VAL A 136 2.81 0.99 11.18
CA VAL A 136 1.54 0.67 11.82
C VAL A 136 1.37 -0.84 11.85
N SER A 137 0.97 -1.38 13.01
CA SER A 137 0.62 -2.79 13.15
C SER A 137 -0.90 -2.95 13.13
N ALA A 138 -1.40 -3.72 12.20
CA ALA A 138 -2.81 -4.07 12.08
C ALA A 138 -3.05 -5.51 12.51
N HIS A 139 -3.88 -5.70 13.55
CA HIS A 139 -4.31 -7.03 13.96
C HIS A 139 -5.42 -7.53 13.05
N THR A 140 -5.22 -8.73 12.50
CA THR A 140 -6.24 -9.38 11.68
C THR A 140 -7.29 -10.02 12.62
N ARG A 141 -8.52 -9.52 12.59
CA ARG A 141 -9.65 -10.15 13.26
C ARG A 141 -10.33 -11.13 12.29
N ASN A 142 -10.60 -12.36 12.77
CA ASN A 142 -11.42 -13.35 12.06
C ASN A 142 -10.90 -13.78 10.66
N MET A 143 -9.59 -13.91 10.51
CA MET A 143 -9.01 -14.62 9.36
C MET A 143 -9.04 -16.13 9.62
N GLY A 144 -10.22 -16.70 9.74
CA GLY A 144 -10.39 -18.13 9.93
C GLY A 144 -11.61 -18.49 10.77
N LEU A 145 -12.73 -18.48 10.13
CA LEU A 145 -13.83 -19.38 10.41
C LEU A 145 -13.88 -20.43 9.32
#